data_ff9409f92cf502c0b7c35bf901c9a39e
#
_entry.id   ff9409f92cf502c0b7c35bf901c9a39e
#
_cell.length_a   1.000
_cell.length_b   1.000
_cell.length_c   1.000
_cell.angle_alpha   90.00
_cell.angle_beta   90.00
_cell.angle_gamma   90.00
#
_symmetry.space_group_name_H-M   'P 1'
#
loop_
_entity.id
_entity.type
_entity.pdbx_description
1 polymer ?
#
loop_
_entity_poly.entity_id
_entity_poly.type
_entity_poly.pdbx_seq_one_letter_code
_entity_poly.pdbx_strand_id
1 'polypeptide(L)'
;MALTDPYRTPLTLQQAAHLLRRATFGPSPAQIKQFAGQTPQAAIQTLLATPATPAPPVDPTTTKPFDTLAFDTTLQGTWQNATKYWWLGLMINAGASLREKMVLFWQNHFVSTAAVVADARYIYRQNTVLRRHALGNFRSFVIEMTKDPAMLRYLNGNQNVVGKPNENYGRELQELFTIGVGNYTEDDVKAAARVLTGWTDTGYRSTTTVDITTTFKAAQHDTTDKVFSAAYKNTVIKGRTGSTAGDTELGELVDMILAQPEAARFMVRKLYRWFINADITAAIEANFIEPLAQVFRQGNYEIKPVVTALLTSQHFFDDALRGSIVKSPLELNIGTLRFFGITAPDAVPNPTGFTQLMAFVQARNVEQQLNIMDQPTVFGWRPYYDTGFYDLWINSTTLALRGSFTDQLTAGTVKFGTEKLALDPVAMAKQTTDPSDPVKLINEWAALFFATDLTQSQRDFLIDEVLIDGLPRYEWNLEWQTYTSDPTNKNKLMAVSMKLNTTLQYMFRLAEYQLC
;
A
#
# COMPACT_ATOMS: atom_id res chain seq x y z
N MET A 1 25.15 -3.56 -18.57
CA MET A 1 24.82 -4.05 -17.22
C MET A 1 23.52 -4.83 -17.33
N ALA A 2 23.38 -5.91 -16.57
CA ALA A 2 22.09 -6.61 -16.50
C ALA A 2 21.05 -5.74 -15.79
N LEU A 3 19.76 -5.93 -16.12
CA LEU A 3 18.66 -5.15 -15.51
C LEU A 3 18.60 -5.30 -14.00
N THR A 4 19.00 -6.46 -13.50
CA THR A 4 19.04 -6.80 -12.06
C THR A 4 20.32 -6.37 -11.35
N ASP A 5 21.34 -5.87 -12.08
CA ASP A 5 22.55 -5.40 -11.44
C ASP A 5 22.24 -4.26 -10.46
N PRO A 6 22.92 -4.19 -9.31
CA PRO A 6 22.71 -3.09 -8.37
C PRO A 6 23.10 -1.73 -8.96
N TYR A 7 22.23 -0.76 -8.84
CA TYR A 7 22.54 0.64 -9.10
C TYR A 7 23.48 1.16 -7.99
N ARG A 8 24.64 1.71 -8.35
CA ARG A 8 25.69 2.05 -7.39
C ARG A 8 25.97 3.55 -7.25
N THR A 9 25.46 4.34 -8.22
CA THR A 9 25.63 5.80 -8.19
C THR A 9 24.82 6.40 -7.04
N PRO A 10 25.33 7.38 -6.30
CA PRO A 10 24.55 8.13 -5.32
C PRO A 10 23.28 8.73 -5.96
N LEU A 11 22.16 8.65 -5.25
CA LEU A 11 20.86 9.10 -5.75
C LEU A 11 20.85 10.60 -6.00
N THR A 12 20.40 11.01 -7.16
CA THR A 12 19.99 12.40 -7.42
C THR A 12 18.73 12.73 -6.60
N LEU A 13 18.33 13.99 -6.58
CA LEU A 13 17.08 14.42 -5.93
C LEU A 13 15.87 13.70 -6.53
N GLN A 14 15.81 13.57 -7.87
CA GLN A 14 14.75 12.89 -8.60
C GLN A 14 14.71 11.39 -8.31
N GLN A 15 15.88 10.74 -8.26
CA GLN A 15 15.97 9.31 -7.96
C GLN A 15 15.60 9.00 -6.50
N ALA A 16 15.99 9.87 -5.57
CA ALA A 16 15.55 9.77 -4.17
C ALA A 16 14.03 9.93 -4.06
N ALA A 17 13.46 10.92 -4.75
CA ALA A 17 12.02 11.12 -4.80
C ALA A 17 11.30 9.92 -5.46
N HIS A 18 11.83 9.36 -6.56
CA HIS A 18 11.31 8.17 -7.21
C HIS A 18 11.27 6.98 -6.25
N LEU A 19 12.39 6.64 -5.62
CA LEU A 19 12.45 5.55 -4.63
C LEU A 19 11.42 5.73 -3.52
N LEU A 20 11.34 6.91 -2.94
CA LEU A 20 10.44 7.18 -1.83
C LEU A 20 8.95 7.15 -2.25
N ARG A 21 8.60 7.65 -3.44
CA ARG A 21 7.23 7.57 -3.97
C ARG A 21 6.78 6.12 -4.18
N ARG A 22 7.67 5.28 -4.72
CA ARG A 22 7.38 3.86 -4.97
C ARG A 22 7.34 3.04 -3.69
N ALA A 23 8.26 3.28 -2.77
CA ALA A 23 8.45 2.49 -1.55
C ALA A 23 7.58 2.93 -0.37
N THR A 24 6.96 4.11 -0.42
CA THR A 24 6.11 4.67 0.65
C THR A 24 4.79 5.23 0.10
N PHE A 25 4.00 5.86 0.95
CA PHE A 25 2.81 6.62 0.51
C PHE A 25 3.13 8.08 0.15
N GLY A 26 4.35 8.35 -0.27
CA GLY A 26 4.84 9.67 -0.64
C GLY A 26 5.77 10.27 0.43
N PRO A 27 6.87 10.91 -0.02
CA PRO A 27 7.85 11.56 0.86
C PRO A 27 7.45 12.99 1.19
N SER A 28 8.00 13.50 2.31
CA SER A 28 8.12 14.96 2.52
C SER A 28 9.33 15.52 1.76
N PRO A 29 9.37 16.84 1.47
CA PRO A 29 10.56 17.48 0.88
C PRO A 29 11.85 17.22 1.68
N ALA A 30 11.75 17.22 3.01
CA ALA A 30 12.87 16.94 3.89
C ALA A 30 13.41 15.51 3.70
N GLN A 31 12.52 14.52 3.56
CA GLN A 31 12.91 13.13 3.29
C GLN A 31 13.58 13.00 1.92
N ILE A 32 13.08 13.66 0.88
CA ILE A 32 13.72 13.64 -0.45
C ILE A 32 15.15 14.18 -0.36
N LYS A 33 15.33 15.34 0.29
CA LYS A 33 16.65 15.95 0.50
C LYS A 33 17.58 15.05 1.35
N GLN A 34 17.05 14.38 2.36
CA GLN A 34 17.80 13.45 3.21
C GLN A 34 18.31 12.21 2.46
N PHE A 35 17.54 11.70 1.50
CA PHE A 35 17.89 10.51 0.73
C PHE A 35 18.76 10.83 -0.49
N ALA A 36 18.72 12.04 -1.00
CA ALA A 36 19.60 12.50 -2.07
C ALA A 36 21.07 12.42 -1.60
N GLY A 37 21.95 11.93 -2.48
CA GLY A 37 23.37 11.69 -2.19
C GLY A 37 23.67 10.35 -1.49
N GLN A 38 22.66 9.63 -1.00
CA GLN A 38 22.84 8.28 -0.48
C GLN A 38 23.02 7.26 -1.62
N THR A 39 23.71 6.15 -1.37
CA THR A 39 23.66 5.00 -2.28
C THR A 39 22.29 4.32 -2.15
N PRO A 40 21.76 3.67 -3.22
CA PRO A 40 20.52 2.90 -3.14
C PRO A 40 20.50 1.86 -2.01
N GLN A 41 21.65 1.22 -1.76
CA GLN A 41 21.80 0.24 -0.68
C GLN A 41 21.63 0.87 0.70
N ALA A 42 22.17 2.06 0.94
CA ALA A 42 21.99 2.79 2.20
C ALA A 42 20.53 3.26 2.36
N ALA A 43 19.96 3.80 1.29
CA ALA A 43 18.56 4.24 1.25
C ALA A 43 17.57 3.11 1.55
N ILE A 44 17.77 1.94 0.91
CA ILE A 44 16.87 0.79 1.13
C ILE A 44 17.02 0.21 2.54
N GLN A 45 18.19 0.23 3.15
CA GLN A 45 18.35 -0.21 4.54
C GLN A 45 17.52 0.65 5.51
N THR A 46 17.46 1.96 5.27
CA THR A 46 16.58 2.86 6.04
C THR A 46 15.11 2.49 5.86
N LEU A 47 14.66 2.25 4.61
CA LEU A 47 13.28 1.87 4.30
C LEU A 47 12.88 0.50 4.85
N LEU A 48 13.84 -0.43 4.94
CA LEU A 48 13.65 -1.80 5.44
C LEU A 48 13.79 -1.91 6.97
N ALA A 49 14.13 -0.82 7.65
CA ALA A 49 14.16 -0.82 9.11
C ALA A 49 12.78 -1.22 9.66
N THR A 50 12.79 -2.10 10.65
CA THR A 50 11.54 -2.60 11.24
C THR A 50 11.04 -1.59 12.27
N PRO A 51 9.94 -0.88 12.03
CA PRO A 51 9.35 -0.02 13.04
C PRO A 51 8.79 -0.85 14.20
N ALA A 52 8.58 -0.22 15.34
CA ALA A 52 7.90 -0.84 16.47
C ALA A 52 6.52 -1.37 16.05
N THR A 53 6.06 -2.42 16.73
CA THR A 53 4.69 -2.90 16.56
C THR A 53 3.73 -1.80 16.99
N PRO A 54 2.79 -1.38 16.13
CA PRO A 54 1.84 -0.35 16.51
C PRO A 54 0.87 -0.87 17.58
N ALA A 55 0.42 0.03 18.44
CA ALA A 55 -0.68 -0.27 19.35
C ALA A 55 -1.94 -0.67 18.54
N PRO A 56 -2.79 -1.56 19.09
CA PRO A 56 -4.02 -1.95 18.42
C PRO A 56 -4.98 -0.76 18.21
N PRO A 57 -5.93 -0.86 17.26
CA PRO A 57 -7.03 0.09 17.17
C PRO A 57 -7.83 0.08 18.49
N VAL A 58 -8.41 1.22 18.81
CA VAL A 58 -9.21 1.38 20.02
C VAL A 58 -10.67 1.64 19.68
N ASP A 59 -11.56 1.21 20.57
CA ASP A 59 -12.96 1.66 20.52
C ASP A 59 -13.01 3.18 20.70
N PRO A 60 -13.58 3.93 19.78
CA PRO A 60 -13.51 5.40 19.81
C PRO A 60 -14.29 6.03 20.96
N THR A 61 -15.16 5.28 21.63
CA THR A 61 -15.95 5.75 22.77
C THR A 61 -15.25 5.46 24.10
N THR A 62 -14.73 4.25 24.25
CA THR A 62 -14.14 3.78 25.52
C THR A 62 -12.62 3.82 25.56
N THR A 63 -11.98 4.04 24.41
CA THR A 63 -10.53 3.96 24.18
C THR A 63 -9.89 2.61 24.52
N LYS A 64 -10.71 1.57 24.73
CA LYS A 64 -10.22 0.22 25.00
C LYS A 64 -9.68 -0.43 23.72
N PRO A 65 -8.51 -1.09 23.78
CA PRO A 65 -7.94 -1.79 22.63
C PRO A 65 -8.82 -2.97 22.16
N PHE A 66 -8.88 -3.20 20.86
CA PHE A 66 -9.70 -4.25 20.25
C PHE A 66 -9.35 -5.67 20.68
N ASP A 67 -8.08 -5.92 20.99
CA ASP A 67 -7.61 -7.20 21.53
C ASP A 67 -8.09 -7.51 22.94
N THR A 68 -8.75 -6.55 23.59
CA THR A 68 -9.35 -6.69 24.93
C THR A 68 -10.88 -6.72 24.89
N LEU A 69 -11.51 -6.67 23.71
CA LEU A 69 -12.95 -6.54 23.55
C LEU A 69 -13.60 -7.83 23.03
N ALA A 70 -14.69 -8.26 23.65
CA ALA A 70 -15.60 -9.24 23.09
C ALA A 70 -16.42 -8.60 21.94
N PHE A 71 -17.05 -9.44 21.11
CA PHE A 71 -17.89 -8.96 20.01
C PHE A 71 -19.09 -8.17 20.52
N ASP A 72 -19.40 -7.07 19.86
CA ASP A 72 -20.60 -6.28 20.07
C ASP A 72 -21.28 -5.98 18.73
N THR A 73 -22.49 -6.49 18.55
CA THR A 73 -23.25 -6.35 17.30
C THR A 73 -23.56 -4.88 16.96
N THR A 74 -23.77 -4.04 17.97
CA THR A 74 -24.16 -2.63 17.79
C THR A 74 -22.98 -1.75 17.42
N LEU A 75 -21.75 -2.17 17.74
CA LEU A 75 -20.53 -1.41 17.54
C LEU A 75 -19.73 -1.83 16.29
N GLN A 76 -20.14 -2.90 15.57
CA GLN A 76 -19.33 -3.43 14.47
C GLN A 76 -19.04 -2.43 13.37
N GLY A 77 -20.00 -1.63 12.94
CA GLY A 77 -19.77 -0.59 11.93
C GLY A 77 -18.78 0.47 12.40
N THR A 78 -18.88 0.87 13.66
CA THR A 78 -17.93 1.80 14.30
C THR A 78 -16.53 1.19 14.40
N TRP A 79 -16.41 -0.08 14.80
CA TRP A 79 -15.13 -0.76 14.95
C TRP A 79 -14.47 -1.08 13.59
N GLN A 80 -15.24 -1.42 12.56
CA GLN A 80 -14.71 -1.55 11.20
C GLN A 80 -14.11 -0.24 10.70
N ASN A 81 -14.81 0.88 10.90
CA ASN A 81 -14.28 2.20 10.58
C ASN A 81 -13.04 2.53 11.43
N ALA A 82 -13.07 2.26 12.74
CA ALA A 82 -11.92 2.49 13.62
C ALA A 82 -10.69 1.69 13.17
N THR A 83 -10.86 0.45 12.68
CA THR A 83 -9.76 -0.35 12.12
C THR A 83 -9.19 0.27 10.85
N LYS A 84 -10.03 0.76 9.94
CA LYS A 84 -9.62 1.48 8.73
C LYS A 84 -8.89 2.77 9.09
N TYR A 85 -9.43 3.55 10.00
CA TYR A 85 -8.86 4.82 10.46
C TYR A 85 -7.50 4.62 11.15
N TRP A 86 -7.41 3.60 12.01
CA TRP A 86 -6.14 3.22 12.62
C TRP A 86 -5.05 2.96 11.57
N TRP A 87 -5.37 2.21 10.52
CA TRP A 87 -4.39 1.89 9.50
C TRP A 87 -4.04 3.10 8.61
N LEU A 88 -5.01 3.95 8.28
CA LEU A 88 -4.75 5.22 7.58
C LEU A 88 -3.84 6.13 8.41
N GLY A 89 -4.07 6.21 9.73
CA GLY A 89 -3.19 6.96 10.64
C GLY A 89 -1.76 6.42 10.64
N LEU A 90 -1.58 5.09 10.65
CA LEU A 90 -0.26 4.47 10.51
C LEU A 90 0.41 4.80 9.18
N MET A 91 -0.33 4.82 8.07
CA MET A 91 0.22 5.19 6.75
C MET A 91 0.68 6.65 6.69
N ILE A 92 -0.10 7.56 7.27
CA ILE A 92 0.27 8.99 7.36
C ILE A 92 1.54 9.16 8.20
N ASN A 93 1.61 8.49 9.35
CA ASN A 93 2.72 8.63 10.31
C ASN A 93 3.91 7.68 10.05
N ALA A 94 3.89 6.88 8.96
CA ALA A 94 4.87 5.82 8.71
C ALA A 94 6.33 6.28 8.56
N GLY A 95 6.59 7.58 8.38
CA GLY A 95 7.95 8.05 8.10
C GLY A 95 8.51 7.49 6.79
N ALA A 96 9.82 7.33 6.71
CA ALA A 96 10.52 6.69 5.59
C ALA A 96 10.61 5.17 5.83
N SER A 97 9.48 4.46 5.70
CA SER A 97 9.40 3.02 5.93
C SER A 97 8.60 2.33 4.81
N LEU A 98 9.11 1.20 4.34
CA LEU A 98 8.44 0.33 3.36
C LEU A 98 7.30 -0.49 3.98
N ARG A 99 7.21 -0.57 5.32
CA ARG A 99 6.32 -1.50 6.04
C ARG A 99 4.86 -1.39 5.61
N GLU A 100 4.28 -0.20 5.70
CA GLU A 100 2.86 0.00 5.40
C GLU A 100 2.53 -0.26 3.91
N LYS A 101 3.46 0.08 3.01
CA LYS A 101 3.34 -0.21 1.58
C LYS A 101 3.29 -1.71 1.30
N MET A 102 4.14 -2.49 1.98
CA MET A 102 4.14 -3.95 1.89
C MET A 102 2.90 -4.57 2.55
N VAL A 103 2.43 -4.05 3.67
CA VAL A 103 1.18 -4.53 4.29
C VAL A 103 0.00 -4.32 3.34
N LEU A 104 -0.07 -3.19 2.63
CA LEU A 104 -1.10 -2.93 1.63
C LEU A 104 -0.98 -3.88 0.43
N PHE A 105 0.24 -4.15 -0.05
CA PHE A 105 0.49 -5.15 -1.08
C PHE A 105 -0.08 -6.53 -0.69
N TRP A 106 0.23 -6.98 0.52
CA TRP A 106 -0.22 -8.27 1.01
C TRP A 106 -1.72 -8.32 1.28
N GLN A 107 -2.32 -7.24 1.75
CA GLN A 107 -3.76 -7.16 1.95
C GLN A 107 -4.53 -7.17 0.61
N ASN A 108 -3.90 -6.65 -0.46
CA ASN A 108 -4.44 -6.76 -1.81
C ASN A 108 -4.14 -8.12 -2.48
N HIS A 109 -3.18 -8.88 -1.95
CA HIS A 109 -2.83 -10.22 -2.41
C HIS A 109 -3.65 -11.32 -1.69
N PHE A 110 -3.71 -11.28 -0.36
CA PHE A 110 -4.50 -12.17 0.50
C PHE A 110 -5.80 -11.47 0.92
N VAL A 111 -6.70 -11.31 -0.04
CA VAL A 111 -7.92 -10.53 0.18
C VAL A 111 -8.83 -11.20 1.21
N SER A 112 -9.24 -10.42 2.20
CA SER A 112 -10.40 -10.66 3.05
C SER A 112 -11.06 -9.32 3.34
N THR A 113 -12.37 -9.20 3.07
CA THR A 113 -13.05 -7.93 3.21
C THR A 113 -13.71 -7.77 4.57
N ALA A 114 -13.66 -6.57 5.13
CA ALA A 114 -14.27 -6.25 6.41
C ALA A 114 -15.79 -6.45 6.36
N ALA A 115 -16.41 -6.13 5.22
CA ALA A 115 -17.85 -6.30 5.02
C ALA A 115 -18.30 -7.77 5.08
N VAL A 116 -17.54 -8.69 4.46
CA VAL A 116 -17.90 -10.12 4.42
C VAL A 116 -17.56 -10.81 5.73
N VAL A 117 -16.37 -10.58 6.28
CA VAL A 117 -15.93 -11.17 7.57
C VAL A 117 -16.80 -10.67 8.71
N ALA A 118 -17.21 -9.40 8.68
CA ALA A 118 -18.18 -8.79 9.60
C ALA A 118 -17.85 -8.97 11.11
N ASP A 119 -16.57 -9.01 11.43
CA ASP A 119 -16.00 -8.91 12.79
C ASP A 119 -14.68 -8.13 12.69
N ALA A 120 -14.68 -6.89 13.17
CA ALA A 120 -13.54 -5.99 13.08
C ALA A 120 -12.27 -6.53 13.76
N ARG A 121 -12.45 -7.35 14.81
CA ARG A 121 -11.33 -7.97 15.55
C ARG A 121 -10.59 -8.98 14.66
N TYR A 122 -11.31 -9.70 13.79
CA TYR A 122 -10.74 -10.65 12.83
C TYR A 122 -9.89 -9.92 11.79
N ILE A 123 -10.40 -8.81 11.24
CA ILE A 123 -9.71 -7.99 10.24
C ILE A 123 -8.45 -7.33 10.84
N TYR A 124 -8.55 -6.81 12.06
CA TYR A 124 -7.37 -6.30 12.78
C TYR A 124 -6.31 -7.40 12.98
N ARG A 125 -6.73 -8.60 13.44
CA ARG A 125 -5.83 -9.73 13.64
C ARG A 125 -5.14 -10.13 12.33
N GLN A 126 -5.88 -10.23 11.22
CA GLN A 126 -5.30 -10.49 9.91
C GLN A 126 -4.27 -9.43 9.52
N ASN A 127 -4.57 -8.14 9.73
CA ASN A 127 -3.60 -7.07 9.47
C ASN A 127 -2.30 -7.27 10.27
N THR A 128 -2.38 -7.78 11.52
CA THR A 128 -1.17 -8.09 12.30
C THR A 128 -0.37 -9.25 11.72
N VAL A 129 -1.03 -10.26 11.13
CA VAL A 129 -0.36 -11.35 10.40
C VAL A 129 0.33 -10.82 9.15
N LEU A 130 -0.38 -10.04 8.31
CA LEU A 130 0.20 -9.40 7.13
C LEU A 130 1.43 -8.56 7.49
N ARG A 131 1.35 -7.81 8.57
CA ARG A 131 2.43 -6.94 9.08
C ARG A 131 3.65 -7.72 9.55
N ARG A 132 3.45 -8.83 10.24
CA ARG A 132 4.52 -9.70 10.74
C ARG A 132 5.32 -10.30 9.60
N HIS A 133 4.62 -10.75 8.56
CA HIS A 133 5.22 -11.41 7.40
C HIS A 133 5.56 -10.49 6.23
N ALA A 134 5.32 -9.18 6.34
CA ALA A 134 5.43 -8.24 5.22
C ALA A 134 6.76 -8.31 4.44
N LEU A 135 7.86 -8.64 5.11
CA LEU A 135 9.21 -8.79 4.55
C LEU A 135 9.88 -10.10 5.03
N GLY A 136 9.10 -11.05 5.53
CA GLY A 136 9.55 -12.33 6.07
C GLY A 136 9.57 -13.46 5.04
N ASN A 137 9.35 -14.67 5.52
CA ASN A 137 9.36 -15.89 4.72
C ASN A 137 7.97 -16.16 4.10
N PHE A 138 7.90 -16.29 2.77
CA PHE A 138 6.64 -16.47 2.05
C PHE A 138 5.97 -17.82 2.35
N ARG A 139 6.74 -18.90 2.51
CA ARG A 139 6.20 -20.22 2.88
C ARG A 139 5.45 -20.16 4.21
N SER A 140 6.11 -19.64 5.24
CA SER A 140 5.50 -19.48 6.57
C SER A 140 4.28 -18.57 6.52
N PHE A 141 4.34 -17.56 5.68
CA PHE A 141 3.24 -16.61 5.47
C PHE A 141 2.01 -17.31 4.87
N VAL A 142 2.17 -18.07 3.79
CA VAL A 142 1.07 -18.84 3.16
C VAL A 142 0.45 -19.81 4.17
N ILE A 143 1.25 -20.52 4.95
CA ILE A 143 0.75 -21.45 5.99
C ILE A 143 -0.06 -20.70 7.05
N GLU A 144 0.41 -19.54 7.53
CA GLU A 144 -0.30 -18.78 8.55
C GLU A 144 -1.58 -18.15 7.99
N MET A 145 -1.56 -17.62 6.75
CA MET A 145 -2.74 -17.08 6.09
C MET A 145 -3.79 -18.15 5.79
N THR A 146 -3.38 -19.38 5.45
CA THR A 146 -4.31 -20.51 5.28
C THR A 146 -5.11 -20.78 6.57
N LYS A 147 -4.49 -20.57 7.71
CA LYS A 147 -5.11 -20.77 9.04
C LYS A 147 -5.68 -19.49 9.65
N ASP A 148 -5.56 -18.36 8.95
CA ASP A 148 -6.04 -17.08 9.49
C ASP A 148 -7.55 -17.08 9.66
N PRO A 149 -8.09 -16.70 10.83
CA PRO A 149 -9.52 -16.74 11.12
C PRO A 149 -10.38 -15.90 10.15
N ALA A 150 -9.89 -14.72 9.70
CA ALA A 150 -10.61 -13.89 8.75
C ALA A 150 -10.66 -14.55 7.37
N MET A 151 -9.54 -15.15 6.93
CA MET A 151 -9.45 -15.90 5.68
C MET A 151 -10.33 -17.14 5.69
N LEU A 152 -10.34 -17.90 6.80
CA LEU A 152 -11.22 -19.06 6.96
C LEU A 152 -12.70 -18.67 6.81
N ARG A 153 -13.11 -17.49 7.29
CA ARG A 153 -14.48 -16.98 7.15
C ARG A 153 -14.75 -16.45 5.75
N TYR A 154 -13.82 -15.72 5.18
CA TYR A 154 -13.99 -15.07 3.87
C TYR A 154 -14.16 -16.09 2.73
N LEU A 155 -13.37 -17.17 2.73
CA LEU A 155 -13.39 -18.23 1.71
C LEU A 155 -14.04 -19.53 2.19
N ASN A 156 -14.81 -19.48 3.28
CA ASN A 156 -15.53 -20.64 3.83
C ASN A 156 -14.67 -21.85 4.18
N GLY A 157 -13.38 -21.64 4.45
CA GLY A 157 -12.45 -22.69 4.88
C GLY A 157 -12.88 -23.36 6.20
N ASN A 158 -13.55 -22.59 7.08
CA ASN A 158 -14.12 -23.10 8.32
C ASN A 158 -15.28 -24.11 8.14
N GLN A 159 -15.79 -24.26 6.92
CA GLN A 159 -16.84 -25.22 6.55
C GLN A 159 -16.29 -26.41 5.74
N ASN A 160 -14.96 -26.46 5.54
CA ASN A 160 -14.29 -27.49 4.78
C ASN A 160 -14.08 -28.74 5.66
N VAL A 161 -14.86 -29.79 5.45
CA VAL A 161 -14.86 -31.01 6.29
C VAL A 161 -14.82 -32.27 5.45
N VAL A 162 -14.33 -33.37 6.02
CA VAL A 162 -14.35 -34.69 5.39
C VAL A 162 -15.73 -35.06 4.89
N GLY A 163 -15.82 -35.64 3.70
CA GLY A 163 -17.06 -36.01 3.03
C GLY A 163 -17.80 -34.84 2.35
N LYS A 164 -17.42 -33.59 2.66
CA LYS A 164 -17.95 -32.38 2.01
C LYS A 164 -16.84 -31.33 1.87
N PRO A 165 -15.78 -31.62 1.10
CA PRO A 165 -14.69 -30.67 0.93
C PRO A 165 -15.16 -29.39 0.21
N ASN A 166 -14.68 -28.24 0.67
CA ASN A 166 -14.95 -26.93 0.08
C ASN A 166 -13.75 -26.49 -0.76
N GLU A 167 -13.93 -26.34 -2.05
CA GLU A 167 -12.87 -26.06 -3.00
C GLU A 167 -12.42 -24.59 -3.02
N ASN A 168 -13.20 -23.65 -2.47
CA ASN A 168 -12.94 -22.22 -2.60
C ASN A 168 -11.49 -21.86 -2.24
N TYR A 169 -11.11 -22.12 -1.00
CA TYR A 169 -9.75 -21.78 -0.58
C TYR A 169 -8.68 -22.59 -1.31
N GLY A 170 -8.93 -23.86 -1.60
CA GLY A 170 -8.00 -24.72 -2.35
C GLY A 170 -7.73 -24.19 -3.77
N ARG A 171 -8.71 -23.56 -4.40
CA ARG A 171 -8.60 -22.88 -5.69
C ARG A 171 -7.81 -21.60 -5.54
N GLU A 172 -8.22 -20.71 -4.64
CA GLU A 172 -7.57 -19.40 -4.45
C GLU A 172 -6.12 -19.53 -3.98
N LEU A 173 -5.79 -20.56 -3.19
CA LEU A 173 -4.43 -20.86 -2.78
C LEU A 173 -3.52 -21.07 -4.00
N GLN A 174 -3.98 -21.81 -5.00
CA GLN A 174 -3.23 -22.08 -6.22
C GLN A 174 -3.33 -20.92 -7.21
N GLU A 175 -4.52 -20.43 -7.47
CA GLU A 175 -4.81 -19.45 -8.52
C GLU A 175 -4.31 -18.04 -8.18
N LEU A 176 -4.68 -17.53 -7.00
CA LEU A 176 -4.44 -16.12 -6.65
C LEU A 176 -3.26 -15.92 -5.71
N PHE A 177 -2.98 -16.91 -4.85
CA PHE A 177 -2.03 -16.71 -3.77
C PHE A 177 -0.63 -17.27 -4.03
N THR A 178 -0.47 -18.24 -4.94
CA THR A 178 0.84 -18.90 -5.08
C THR A 178 1.37 -19.13 -6.49
N ILE A 179 0.60 -19.69 -7.43
CA ILE A 179 1.17 -20.19 -8.69
C ILE A 179 0.50 -19.62 -9.96
N GLY A 180 -0.71 -19.10 -9.86
CA GLY A 180 -1.44 -18.52 -10.99
C GLY A 180 -2.20 -19.52 -11.85
N VAL A 181 -3.14 -18.99 -12.64
CA VAL A 181 -3.99 -19.75 -13.57
C VAL A 181 -3.16 -20.57 -14.56
N GLY A 182 -3.63 -21.77 -14.90
CA GLY A 182 -3.03 -22.62 -15.94
C GLY A 182 -1.89 -23.55 -15.46
N ASN A 183 -1.51 -23.47 -14.18
CA ASN A 183 -0.42 -24.25 -13.60
C ASN A 183 -0.90 -25.40 -12.70
N TYR A 184 -2.20 -25.64 -12.65
CA TYR A 184 -2.86 -26.68 -11.88
C TYR A 184 -4.11 -27.17 -12.64
N THR A 185 -4.72 -28.27 -12.20
CA THR A 185 -5.97 -28.84 -12.73
C THR A 185 -7.10 -28.75 -11.71
N GLU A 186 -8.34 -28.97 -12.14
CA GLU A 186 -9.50 -29.06 -11.24
C GLU A 186 -9.36 -30.22 -10.22
N ASP A 187 -8.69 -31.31 -10.58
CA ASP A 187 -8.44 -32.41 -9.65
C ASP A 187 -7.40 -32.02 -8.59
N ASP A 188 -6.45 -31.12 -8.91
CA ASP A 188 -5.52 -30.56 -7.92
C ASP A 188 -6.25 -29.65 -6.94
N VAL A 189 -7.28 -28.89 -7.39
CA VAL A 189 -8.13 -28.08 -6.50
C VAL A 189 -8.88 -28.98 -5.52
N LYS A 190 -9.49 -30.06 -6.00
CA LYS A 190 -10.19 -31.04 -5.15
C LYS A 190 -9.24 -31.72 -4.15
N ALA A 191 -8.04 -32.09 -4.61
CA ALA A 191 -7.02 -32.69 -3.75
C ALA A 191 -6.57 -31.70 -2.65
N ALA A 192 -6.30 -30.44 -3.01
CA ALA A 192 -5.98 -29.40 -2.05
C ALA A 192 -7.11 -29.15 -1.05
N ALA A 193 -8.37 -29.11 -1.51
CA ALA A 193 -9.53 -28.96 -0.63
C ALA A 193 -9.59 -30.08 0.43
N ARG A 194 -9.28 -31.33 0.04
CA ARG A 194 -9.21 -32.48 0.96
C ARG A 194 -8.06 -32.38 1.96
N VAL A 195 -6.88 -31.89 1.55
CA VAL A 195 -5.76 -31.59 2.46
C VAL A 195 -6.18 -30.58 3.52
N LEU A 196 -6.99 -29.60 3.14
CA LEU A 196 -7.35 -28.45 3.97
C LEU A 196 -8.60 -28.68 4.83
N THR A 197 -9.15 -29.91 4.87
CA THR A 197 -10.30 -30.23 5.72
C THR A 197 -9.96 -30.18 7.21
N GLY A 198 -10.92 -29.79 8.04
CA GLY A 198 -10.83 -29.85 9.50
C GLY A 198 -10.36 -28.56 10.20
N TRP A 199 -9.96 -27.54 9.47
CA TRP A 199 -9.61 -26.25 10.05
C TRP A 199 -10.86 -25.44 10.37
N THR A 200 -10.89 -24.84 11.56
CA THR A 200 -11.98 -23.95 12.01
C THR A 200 -11.45 -22.89 12.95
N ASP A 201 -12.22 -21.83 13.14
CA ASP A 201 -11.93 -20.76 14.07
C ASP A 201 -12.84 -20.80 15.31
N THR A 202 -12.43 -20.14 16.37
CA THR A 202 -13.22 -19.87 17.59
C THR A 202 -13.25 -18.38 17.87
N GLY A 203 -14.29 -17.95 18.60
CA GLY A 203 -14.45 -16.54 18.98
C GLY A 203 -15.18 -15.67 17.95
N TYR A 204 -15.58 -16.22 16.80
CA TYR A 204 -16.33 -15.46 15.80
C TYR A 204 -17.66 -14.98 16.35
N ARG A 205 -17.82 -13.64 16.34
CA ARG A 205 -19.02 -12.97 16.90
C ARG A 205 -19.39 -13.43 18.31
N SER A 206 -18.41 -13.85 19.10
CA SER A 206 -18.64 -14.22 20.49
C SER A 206 -18.75 -12.97 21.36
N THR A 207 -19.88 -12.83 22.05
CA THR A 207 -20.12 -11.74 23.01
C THR A 207 -19.52 -12.01 24.39
N THR A 208 -18.96 -13.19 24.60
CA THR A 208 -18.44 -13.65 25.90
C THR A 208 -16.94 -13.92 25.89
N THR A 209 -16.31 -14.14 24.75
CA THR A 209 -14.86 -14.38 24.64
C THR A 209 -14.18 -13.30 23.81
N VAL A 210 -13.03 -12.89 24.27
CA VAL A 210 -12.10 -12.00 23.56
C VAL A 210 -11.20 -12.79 22.61
N ASP A 211 -10.85 -14.02 23.01
CA ASP A 211 -9.89 -14.84 22.29
C ASP A 211 -10.42 -15.31 20.93
N ILE A 212 -9.60 -15.07 19.91
CA ILE A 212 -9.81 -15.55 18.55
C ILE A 212 -8.67 -16.51 18.22
N THR A 213 -9.00 -17.77 17.98
CA THR A 213 -8.01 -18.80 17.69
C THR A 213 -8.44 -19.65 16.50
N THR A 214 -7.48 -20.31 15.88
CA THR A 214 -7.71 -21.35 14.88
C THR A 214 -7.47 -22.71 15.51
N THR A 215 -8.33 -23.65 15.23
CA THR A 215 -8.22 -25.02 15.71
C THR A 215 -8.35 -26.02 14.57
N PHE A 216 -7.65 -27.15 14.72
CA PHE A 216 -7.77 -28.28 13.81
C PHE A 216 -8.60 -29.38 14.48
N LYS A 217 -9.68 -29.78 13.82
CA LYS A 217 -10.57 -30.87 14.27
C LYS A 217 -10.24 -32.15 13.50
N ALA A 218 -9.40 -32.99 14.06
CA ALA A 218 -8.96 -34.24 13.42
C ALA A 218 -10.11 -35.16 12.97
N ALA A 219 -11.24 -35.15 13.69
CA ALA A 219 -12.43 -35.94 13.31
C ALA A 219 -13.15 -35.39 12.04
N GLN A 220 -12.85 -34.18 11.63
CA GLN A 220 -13.39 -33.54 10.41
C GLN A 220 -12.38 -33.54 9.26
N HIS A 221 -11.19 -34.13 9.44
CA HIS A 221 -10.14 -34.19 8.43
C HIS A 221 -10.25 -35.44 7.55
N ASP A 222 -9.97 -35.29 6.26
CA ASP A 222 -9.87 -36.39 5.30
C ASP A 222 -8.53 -37.11 5.48
N THR A 223 -8.59 -38.32 5.98
CA THR A 223 -7.41 -39.14 6.30
C THR A 223 -6.94 -40.03 5.15
N THR A 224 -7.52 -39.91 3.96
CA THR A 224 -7.11 -40.68 2.77
C THR A 224 -6.00 -39.95 2.00
N ASP A 225 -5.28 -40.70 1.14
CA ASP A 225 -4.24 -40.12 0.29
C ASP A 225 -4.82 -39.08 -0.69
N LYS A 226 -4.10 -38.00 -0.91
CA LYS A 226 -4.45 -36.91 -1.84
C LYS A 226 -3.46 -36.95 -3.00
N VAL A 227 -3.96 -37.33 -4.19
CA VAL A 227 -3.17 -37.45 -5.41
C VAL A 227 -3.28 -36.18 -6.23
N PHE A 228 -2.15 -35.60 -6.58
CA PHE A 228 -2.04 -34.43 -7.44
C PHE A 228 -1.63 -34.84 -8.85
N SER A 229 -1.96 -34.01 -9.84
CA SER A 229 -1.74 -34.27 -11.26
C SER A 229 -0.27 -34.19 -11.68
N ALA A 230 -0.02 -34.39 -12.98
CA ALA A 230 1.30 -34.21 -13.59
C ALA A 230 1.82 -32.75 -13.46
N ALA A 231 0.94 -31.74 -13.30
CA ALA A 231 1.33 -30.37 -12.98
C ALA A 231 2.18 -30.30 -11.70
N TYR A 232 1.88 -31.15 -10.75
CA TYR A 232 2.66 -31.34 -9.51
C TYR A 232 3.46 -32.65 -9.50
N LYS A 233 3.89 -33.15 -10.68
CA LYS A 233 4.73 -34.33 -10.85
C LYS A 233 4.10 -35.60 -10.27
N ASN A 234 2.78 -35.72 -10.26
CA ASN A 234 2.00 -36.82 -9.68
C ASN A 234 2.31 -37.02 -8.19
N THR A 235 2.54 -35.92 -7.47
CA THR A 235 2.82 -35.98 -6.02
C THR A 235 1.63 -36.55 -5.26
N VAL A 236 1.91 -37.38 -4.26
CA VAL A 236 0.90 -37.92 -3.34
C VAL A 236 1.19 -37.44 -1.94
N ILE A 237 0.27 -36.60 -1.40
CA ILE A 237 0.28 -36.25 0.03
C ILE A 237 -0.43 -37.36 0.78
N LYS A 238 0.32 -38.09 1.63
CA LYS A 238 -0.22 -39.18 2.40
C LYS A 238 -1.21 -38.74 3.44
N GLY A 239 -2.35 -39.40 3.50
CA GLY A 239 -3.36 -39.15 4.51
C GLY A 239 -2.86 -39.50 5.91
N ARG A 240 -3.18 -38.63 6.87
CA ARG A 240 -2.73 -38.73 8.27
C ARG A 240 -3.90 -38.62 9.23
N THR A 241 -3.67 -39.11 10.45
CA THR A 241 -4.60 -39.03 11.58
C THR A 241 -3.97 -38.28 12.74
N GLY A 242 -4.80 -37.85 13.70
CA GLY A 242 -4.34 -37.16 14.92
C GLY A 242 -4.26 -35.65 14.81
N SER A 243 -3.88 -35.01 15.89
CA SER A 243 -3.95 -33.53 16.05
C SER A 243 -2.95 -32.76 15.19
N THR A 244 -1.89 -33.40 14.71
CA THR A 244 -0.86 -32.75 13.88
C THR A 244 -1.04 -33.01 12.38
N ALA A 245 -2.02 -33.84 11.99
CA ALA A 245 -2.27 -34.19 10.60
C ALA A 245 -2.44 -32.97 9.70
N GLY A 246 -3.30 -32.04 10.09
CA GLY A 246 -3.58 -30.84 9.32
C GLY A 246 -2.35 -29.96 9.10
N ASP A 247 -1.52 -29.73 10.11
CA ASP A 247 -0.30 -28.94 9.97
C ASP A 247 0.73 -29.62 9.06
N THR A 248 0.87 -30.94 9.19
CA THR A 248 1.83 -31.70 8.38
C THR A 248 1.41 -31.69 6.91
N GLU A 249 0.16 -32.02 6.61
CA GLU A 249 -0.34 -32.09 5.24
C GLU A 249 -0.40 -30.70 4.58
N LEU A 250 -0.78 -29.65 5.33
CA LEU A 250 -0.71 -28.26 4.87
C LEU A 250 0.73 -27.86 4.53
N GLY A 251 1.69 -28.23 5.38
CA GLY A 251 3.12 -27.97 5.11
C GLY A 251 3.58 -28.61 3.80
N GLU A 252 3.22 -29.88 3.57
CA GLU A 252 3.54 -30.61 2.34
C GLU A 252 2.85 -30.03 1.11
N LEU A 253 1.59 -29.58 1.23
CA LEU A 253 0.86 -28.92 0.15
C LEU A 253 1.57 -27.63 -0.27
N VAL A 254 1.93 -26.79 0.68
CA VAL A 254 2.64 -25.52 0.39
C VAL A 254 4.02 -25.81 -0.19
N ASP A 255 4.76 -26.78 0.32
CA ASP A 255 6.07 -27.18 -0.21
C ASP A 255 5.97 -27.67 -1.65
N MET A 256 4.98 -28.51 -1.95
CA MET A 256 4.72 -29.00 -3.30
C MET A 256 4.42 -27.87 -4.29
N ILE A 257 3.60 -26.89 -3.89
CA ILE A 257 3.27 -25.73 -4.72
C ILE A 257 4.52 -24.87 -4.95
N LEU A 258 5.24 -24.52 -3.89
CA LEU A 258 6.43 -23.67 -3.96
C LEU A 258 7.62 -24.34 -4.67
N ALA A 259 7.64 -25.66 -4.77
CA ALA A 259 8.63 -26.39 -5.58
C ALA A 259 8.47 -26.13 -7.10
N GLN A 260 7.31 -25.59 -7.53
CA GLN A 260 7.12 -25.21 -8.93
C GLN A 260 7.83 -23.88 -9.23
N PRO A 261 8.66 -23.80 -10.30
CA PRO A 261 9.36 -22.56 -10.65
C PRO A 261 8.41 -21.36 -10.86
N GLU A 262 7.20 -21.64 -11.32
CA GLU A 262 6.18 -20.62 -11.58
C GLU A 262 5.71 -19.90 -10.32
N ALA A 263 5.69 -20.53 -9.16
CA ALA A 263 5.32 -19.90 -7.91
C ALA A 263 6.19 -18.65 -7.60
N ALA A 264 7.49 -18.78 -7.80
CA ALA A 264 8.40 -17.65 -7.62
C ALA A 264 8.22 -16.56 -8.68
N ARG A 265 8.05 -16.95 -9.96
CA ARG A 265 7.79 -15.99 -11.05
C ARG A 265 6.50 -15.22 -10.82
N PHE A 266 5.44 -15.91 -10.44
CA PHE A 266 4.15 -15.31 -10.14
C PHE A 266 4.26 -14.20 -9.08
N MET A 267 4.94 -14.47 -7.98
CA MET A 267 5.15 -13.49 -6.93
C MET A 267 6.04 -12.33 -7.36
N VAL A 268 7.11 -12.60 -8.11
CA VAL A 268 8.01 -11.53 -8.59
C VAL A 268 7.30 -10.65 -9.61
N ARG A 269 6.45 -11.19 -10.50
CA ARG A 269 5.60 -10.38 -11.41
C ARG A 269 4.66 -9.46 -10.63
N LYS A 270 4.03 -9.94 -9.54
CA LYS A 270 3.19 -9.09 -8.68
C LYS A 270 3.99 -7.97 -8.01
N LEU A 271 5.17 -8.26 -7.48
CA LEU A 271 6.06 -7.25 -6.89
C LEU A 271 6.55 -6.24 -7.94
N TYR A 272 6.86 -6.70 -9.15
CA TYR A 272 7.23 -5.84 -10.27
C TYR A 272 6.11 -4.85 -10.61
N ARG A 273 4.87 -5.33 -10.78
CA ARG A 273 3.72 -4.48 -11.06
C ARG A 273 3.43 -3.49 -9.94
N TRP A 274 3.69 -3.88 -8.71
CA TRP A 274 3.48 -3.02 -7.55
C TRP A 274 4.49 -1.87 -7.44
N PHE A 275 5.74 -2.12 -7.79
CA PHE A 275 6.83 -1.17 -7.55
C PHE A 275 7.42 -0.52 -8.80
N ILE A 276 7.31 -1.15 -9.99
CA ILE A 276 8.05 -0.71 -11.18
C ILE A 276 7.10 -0.30 -12.32
N ASN A 277 6.40 -1.27 -12.93
CA ASN A 277 5.54 -1.00 -14.08
C ASN A 277 4.48 -2.11 -14.23
N ALA A 278 3.32 -1.77 -14.78
CA ALA A 278 2.27 -2.74 -15.07
C ALA A 278 2.66 -3.71 -16.19
N ASP A 279 3.38 -3.22 -17.20
CA ASP A 279 3.71 -4.00 -18.37
C ASP A 279 4.96 -4.85 -18.18
N ILE A 280 4.78 -6.16 -18.39
CA ILE A 280 5.87 -7.14 -18.35
C ILE A 280 6.05 -7.70 -19.75
N THR A 281 7.02 -7.16 -20.49
CA THR A 281 7.39 -7.66 -21.83
C THR A 281 8.14 -8.98 -21.71
N ALA A 282 8.25 -9.73 -22.84
CA ALA A 282 9.06 -10.95 -22.88
C ALA A 282 10.54 -10.71 -22.46
N ALA A 283 11.08 -9.52 -22.78
CA ALA A 283 12.43 -9.14 -22.39
C ALA A 283 12.53 -8.91 -20.85
N ILE A 284 11.53 -8.26 -20.25
CA ILE A 284 11.46 -8.09 -18.78
C ILE A 284 11.28 -9.44 -18.11
N GLU A 285 10.41 -10.30 -18.64
CA GLU A 285 10.24 -11.65 -18.10
C GLU A 285 11.56 -12.42 -18.05
N ALA A 286 12.32 -12.43 -19.14
CA ALA A 286 13.57 -13.18 -19.24
C ALA A 286 14.73 -12.55 -18.47
N ASN A 287 14.87 -11.21 -18.49
CA ASN A 287 16.07 -10.53 -18.00
C ASN A 287 15.91 -9.87 -16.62
N PHE A 288 14.69 -9.84 -16.08
CA PHE A 288 14.41 -9.26 -14.76
C PHE A 288 13.61 -10.21 -13.86
N ILE A 289 12.45 -10.70 -14.31
CA ILE A 289 11.56 -11.55 -13.51
C ILE A 289 12.23 -12.89 -13.19
N GLU A 290 12.74 -13.62 -14.21
CA GLU A 290 13.36 -14.94 -13.99
C GLU A 290 14.60 -14.87 -13.07
N PRO A 291 15.56 -13.94 -13.26
CA PRO A 291 16.67 -13.80 -12.31
C PRO A 291 16.24 -13.53 -10.88
N LEU A 292 15.25 -12.65 -10.65
CA LEU A 292 14.74 -12.39 -9.30
C LEU A 292 13.93 -13.57 -8.73
N ALA A 293 13.21 -14.32 -9.57
CA ALA A 293 12.55 -15.55 -9.17
C ALA A 293 13.56 -16.62 -8.73
N GLN A 294 14.76 -16.67 -9.35
CA GLN A 294 15.85 -17.53 -8.89
C GLN A 294 16.37 -17.09 -7.52
N VAL A 295 16.57 -15.78 -7.31
CA VAL A 295 16.96 -15.24 -5.98
C VAL A 295 15.92 -15.66 -4.93
N PHE A 296 14.63 -15.60 -5.25
CA PHE A 296 13.54 -15.95 -4.34
C PHE A 296 13.57 -17.44 -3.97
N ARG A 297 13.68 -18.32 -4.96
CA ARG A 297 13.79 -19.78 -4.73
C ARG A 297 15.05 -20.15 -3.94
N GLN A 298 16.21 -19.64 -4.36
CA GLN A 298 17.50 -19.94 -3.71
C GLN A 298 17.58 -19.36 -2.29
N GLY A 299 16.91 -18.24 -2.05
CA GLY A 299 16.74 -17.62 -0.74
C GLY A 299 15.63 -18.26 0.12
N ASN A 300 15.18 -19.47 -0.21
CA ASN A 300 14.13 -20.20 0.53
C ASN A 300 12.87 -19.36 0.73
N TYR A 301 12.48 -18.63 -0.30
CA TYR A 301 11.30 -17.76 -0.32
C TYR A 301 11.31 -16.61 0.71
N GLU A 302 12.49 -16.10 1.07
CA GLU A 302 12.61 -14.86 1.84
C GLU A 302 12.25 -13.64 0.97
N ILE A 303 11.27 -12.83 1.42
CA ILE A 303 10.71 -11.69 0.67
C ILE A 303 11.70 -10.53 0.65
N LYS A 304 12.33 -10.23 1.78
CA LYS A 304 13.22 -9.07 1.94
C LYS A 304 14.36 -9.01 0.91
N PRO A 305 15.10 -10.10 0.61
CA PRO A 305 16.16 -10.07 -0.42
C PRO A 305 15.65 -9.70 -1.80
N VAL A 306 14.48 -10.23 -2.21
CA VAL A 306 13.88 -9.96 -3.52
C VAL A 306 13.45 -8.51 -3.64
N VAL A 307 12.76 -7.97 -2.64
CA VAL A 307 12.35 -6.56 -2.62
C VAL A 307 13.56 -5.64 -2.59
N THR A 308 14.63 -6.01 -1.87
CA THR A 308 15.89 -5.27 -1.88
C THR A 308 16.50 -5.25 -3.27
N ALA A 309 16.66 -6.41 -3.92
CA ALA A 309 17.25 -6.50 -5.25
C ALA A 309 16.42 -5.73 -6.28
N LEU A 310 15.08 -5.80 -6.20
CA LEU A 310 14.16 -5.08 -7.08
C LEU A 310 14.33 -3.55 -6.95
N LEU A 311 14.26 -3.01 -5.73
CA LEU A 311 14.29 -1.57 -5.47
C LEU A 311 15.69 -0.94 -5.55
N THR A 312 16.75 -1.75 -5.65
CA THR A 312 18.13 -1.26 -5.85
C THR A 312 18.70 -1.57 -7.23
N SER A 313 17.89 -2.13 -8.13
CA SER A 313 18.33 -2.56 -9.47
C SER A 313 18.57 -1.39 -10.42
N GLN A 314 19.40 -1.61 -11.45
CA GLN A 314 19.57 -0.67 -12.57
C GLN A 314 18.25 -0.37 -13.23
N HIS A 315 17.41 -1.39 -13.43
CA HIS A 315 16.10 -1.23 -14.06
C HIS A 315 15.16 -0.34 -13.27
N PHE A 316 15.12 -0.46 -11.93
CA PHE A 316 14.27 0.41 -11.10
C PHE A 316 14.62 1.90 -11.25
N PHE A 317 15.89 2.24 -11.46
CA PHE A 317 16.37 3.61 -11.62
C PHE A 317 16.49 4.06 -13.09
N ASP A 318 15.89 3.32 -14.04
CA ASP A 318 15.74 3.78 -15.41
C ASP A 318 14.80 5.01 -15.43
N ASP A 319 15.27 6.11 -16.02
CA ASP A 319 14.49 7.36 -16.11
C ASP A 319 13.15 7.18 -16.84
N ALA A 320 13.06 6.22 -17.79
CA ALA A 320 11.83 5.89 -18.49
C ALA A 320 10.72 5.33 -17.58
N LEU A 321 11.08 4.86 -16.39
CA LEU A 321 10.13 4.31 -15.41
C LEU A 321 9.63 5.35 -14.40
N ARG A 322 10.22 6.55 -14.38
CA ARG A 322 9.70 7.65 -13.56
C ARG A 322 8.33 8.07 -14.09
N GLY A 323 7.35 8.13 -13.20
CA GLY A 323 5.98 8.47 -13.58
C GLY A 323 5.23 7.40 -14.39
N SER A 324 5.73 6.16 -14.47
CA SER A 324 5.07 5.08 -15.21
C SER A 324 3.87 4.45 -14.48
N ILE A 325 3.63 4.80 -13.22
CA ILE A 325 2.48 4.31 -12.44
C ILE A 325 1.60 5.49 -12.03
N VAL A 326 0.29 5.32 -12.21
CA VAL A 326 -0.71 6.24 -11.67
C VAL A 326 -0.84 6.04 -10.17
N LYS A 327 -0.75 7.12 -9.39
CA LYS A 327 -0.99 7.08 -7.95
C LYS A 327 -2.36 6.50 -7.64
N SER A 328 -2.42 5.49 -6.78
CA SER A 328 -3.68 5.09 -6.17
C SER A 328 -4.28 6.23 -5.33
N PRO A 329 -5.57 6.19 -4.99
CA PRO A 329 -6.16 7.17 -4.07
C PRO A 329 -5.39 7.32 -2.75
N LEU A 330 -4.89 6.22 -2.18
CA LEU A 330 -4.06 6.28 -0.96
C LEU A 330 -2.74 7.02 -1.19
N GLU A 331 -2.06 6.75 -2.30
CA GLU A 331 -0.80 7.44 -2.64
C GLU A 331 -1.01 8.92 -2.93
N LEU A 332 -2.13 9.28 -3.56
CA LEU A 332 -2.47 10.68 -3.79
C LEU A 332 -2.81 11.38 -2.47
N ASN A 333 -3.83 10.88 -1.75
CA ASN A 333 -4.40 11.58 -0.61
C ASN A 333 -3.42 11.61 0.58
N ILE A 334 -2.89 10.46 0.97
CA ILE A 334 -1.90 10.36 2.05
C ILE A 334 -0.59 11.03 1.63
N GLY A 335 -0.15 10.83 0.40
CA GLY A 335 1.08 11.43 -0.12
C GLY A 335 1.05 12.95 -0.09
N THR A 336 -0.08 13.58 -0.43
CA THR A 336 -0.27 15.02 -0.33
C THR A 336 -0.17 15.49 1.14
N LEU A 337 -0.85 14.82 2.08
CA LEU A 337 -0.76 15.16 3.50
C LEU A 337 0.68 15.07 4.02
N ARG A 338 1.36 13.96 3.73
CA ARG A 338 2.76 13.74 4.13
C ARG A 338 3.73 14.76 3.52
N PHE A 339 3.52 15.12 2.27
CA PHE A 339 4.35 16.11 1.58
C PHE A 339 4.35 17.46 2.31
N PHE A 340 3.19 17.86 2.81
CA PHE A 340 3.03 19.11 3.58
C PHE A 340 3.25 18.95 5.09
N GLY A 341 3.76 17.78 5.53
CA GLY A 341 4.08 17.55 6.93
C GLY A 341 2.87 17.37 7.85
N ILE A 342 1.70 17.12 7.27
CA ILE A 342 0.48 16.86 8.04
C ILE A 342 0.56 15.45 8.63
N THR A 343 0.37 15.35 9.94
CA THR A 343 0.40 14.09 10.71
C THR A 343 -0.98 13.74 11.23
N ALA A 344 -1.25 12.43 11.36
CA ALA A 344 -2.44 11.97 12.06
C ALA A 344 -2.29 12.23 13.56
N PRO A 345 -3.30 12.84 14.22
CA PRO A 345 -3.33 12.94 15.68
C PRO A 345 -3.26 11.56 16.34
N ASP A 346 -2.88 11.51 17.60
CA ASP A 346 -2.97 10.28 18.38
C ASP A 346 -4.43 10.01 18.75
N ALA A 347 -4.89 8.80 18.48
CA ALA A 347 -6.27 8.38 18.68
C ALA A 347 -6.72 8.37 20.16
N VAL A 348 -5.79 8.22 21.11
CA VAL A 348 -6.13 8.15 22.54
C VAL A 348 -6.26 9.55 23.17
N PRO A 349 -5.25 10.45 23.08
CA PRO A 349 -5.37 11.78 23.65
C PRO A 349 -6.28 12.71 22.82
N ASN A 350 -6.47 12.45 21.52
CA ASN A 350 -7.32 13.27 20.65
C ASN A 350 -8.22 12.41 19.74
N PRO A 351 -9.17 11.63 20.29
CA PRO A 351 -10.00 10.72 19.52
C PRO A 351 -10.90 11.46 18.50
N THR A 352 -11.39 12.65 18.84
CA THR A 352 -12.23 13.44 17.94
C THR A 352 -11.45 13.92 16.72
N GLY A 353 -10.31 14.56 16.92
CA GLY A 353 -9.46 15.04 15.83
C GLY A 353 -8.96 13.91 14.95
N PHE A 354 -8.54 12.79 15.56
CA PHE A 354 -8.15 11.60 14.83
C PHE A 354 -9.29 11.06 13.95
N THR A 355 -10.46 10.82 14.55
CA THR A 355 -11.61 10.25 13.85
C THR A 355 -12.06 11.14 12.69
N GLN A 356 -12.14 12.46 12.89
CA GLN A 356 -12.57 13.39 11.85
C GLN A 356 -11.60 13.47 10.69
N LEU A 357 -10.29 13.55 10.95
CA LEU A 357 -9.28 13.55 9.89
C LEU A 357 -9.28 12.22 9.12
N MET A 358 -9.32 11.09 9.82
CA MET A 358 -9.33 9.79 9.15
C MET A 358 -10.63 9.53 8.38
N ALA A 359 -11.77 9.98 8.89
CA ALA A 359 -13.04 9.90 8.18
C ALA A 359 -13.02 10.71 6.89
N PHE A 360 -12.44 11.91 6.92
CA PHE A 360 -12.24 12.72 5.73
C PHE A 360 -11.37 12.00 4.70
N VAL A 361 -10.20 11.50 5.10
CA VAL A 361 -9.28 10.78 4.20
C VAL A 361 -9.95 9.53 3.62
N GLN A 362 -10.63 8.75 4.47
CA GLN A 362 -11.35 7.55 4.04
C GLN A 362 -12.46 7.86 3.04
N ALA A 363 -13.27 8.90 3.30
CA ALA A 363 -14.32 9.33 2.37
C ALA A 363 -13.74 9.69 0.99
N ARG A 364 -12.62 10.44 0.95
CA ARG A 364 -11.96 10.80 -0.33
C ARG A 364 -11.42 9.56 -1.05
N ASN A 365 -10.85 8.59 -0.32
CA ASN A 365 -10.40 7.34 -0.92
C ASN A 365 -11.58 6.55 -1.53
N VAL A 366 -12.70 6.44 -0.80
CA VAL A 366 -13.90 5.71 -1.27
C VAL A 366 -14.50 6.37 -2.51
N GLU A 367 -14.63 7.69 -2.53
CA GLU A 367 -15.11 8.43 -3.69
C GLU A 367 -14.22 8.22 -4.93
N GLN A 368 -12.93 8.07 -4.71
CA GLN A 368 -11.94 7.75 -5.74
C GLN A 368 -11.81 6.23 -5.99
N GLN A 369 -12.79 5.43 -5.56
CA GLN A 369 -12.92 3.97 -5.79
C GLN A 369 -11.90 3.10 -5.04
N LEU A 370 -11.38 3.56 -3.91
CA LEU A 370 -10.54 2.72 -3.03
C LEU A 370 -11.12 2.70 -1.61
N ASN A 371 -11.85 1.64 -1.28
CA ASN A 371 -12.29 1.39 0.09
C ASN A 371 -11.27 0.46 0.78
N ILE A 372 -10.45 0.99 1.67
CA ILE A 372 -9.42 0.20 2.35
C ILE A 372 -10.07 -0.96 3.15
N MET A 373 -9.46 -2.15 3.15
CA MET A 373 -9.97 -3.39 3.76
C MET A 373 -11.29 -3.91 3.16
N ASP A 374 -11.79 -3.30 2.07
CA ASP A 374 -12.94 -3.78 1.32
C ASP A 374 -12.63 -3.72 -0.19
N GLN A 375 -11.79 -4.62 -0.65
CA GLN A 375 -11.51 -4.80 -2.07
C GLN A 375 -12.78 -5.23 -2.81
N PRO A 376 -12.94 -4.83 -4.09
CA PRO A 376 -14.16 -5.12 -4.84
C PRO A 376 -14.38 -6.61 -5.13
N THR A 377 -13.32 -7.38 -5.19
CA THR A 377 -13.33 -8.83 -5.48
C THR A 377 -12.20 -9.55 -4.74
N VAL A 378 -12.19 -10.87 -4.79
CA VAL A 378 -11.09 -11.70 -4.27
C VAL A 378 -9.76 -11.46 -5.00
N PHE A 379 -9.79 -10.91 -6.22
CA PHE A 379 -8.60 -10.50 -6.97
C PHE A 379 -7.93 -9.23 -6.43
N GLY A 380 -8.62 -8.46 -5.61
CA GLY A 380 -8.16 -7.15 -5.14
C GLY A 380 -8.59 -5.99 -6.05
N TRP A 381 -7.86 -4.87 -5.99
CA TRP A 381 -8.06 -3.73 -6.88
C TRP A 381 -7.40 -3.96 -8.24
N ARG A 382 -8.17 -3.84 -9.32
CA ARG A 382 -7.75 -4.13 -10.71
C ARG A 382 -6.45 -3.46 -11.16
N PRO A 383 -6.17 -2.18 -10.86
CA PRO A 383 -4.93 -1.53 -11.29
C PRO A 383 -3.64 -2.21 -10.86
N TYR A 384 -3.70 -3.11 -9.88
CA TYR A 384 -2.53 -3.83 -9.38
C TYR A 384 -2.33 -5.22 -9.98
N TYR A 385 -3.27 -5.74 -10.77
CA TYR A 385 -3.14 -7.08 -11.36
C TYR A 385 -3.45 -7.15 -12.85
N ASP A 386 -4.21 -6.19 -13.40
CA ASP A 386 -4.51 -6.11 -14.83
C ASP A 386 -3.61 -5.07 -15.51
N THR A 387 -3.04 -5.42 -16.66
CA THR A 387 -2.32 -4.46 -17.51
C THR A 387 -3.30 -3.49 -18.16
N GLY A 388 -2.94 -2.20 -18.19
CA GLY A 388 -3.72 -1.15 -18.87
C GLY A 388 -4.96 -0.66 -18.10
N PHE A 389 -5.21 -1.11 -16.87
CA PHE A 389 -6.39 -0.70 -16.08
C PHE A 389 -6.12 0.41 -15.05
N TYR A 390 -5.20 1.29 -15.34
CA TYR A 390 -5.06 2.57 -14.61
C TYR A 390 -6.31 3.43 -14.68
N ASP A 391 -7.19 3.20 -15.66
CA ASP A 391 -8.48 3.86 -15.83
C ASP A 391 -9.39 3.77 -14.59
N LEU A 392 -9.21 2.73 -13.74
CA LEU A 392 -9.97 2.68 -12.49
C LEU A 392 -9.62 3.84 -11.57
N TRP A 393 -8.34 4.21 -11.49
CA TRP A 393 -7.91 5.34 -10.68
C TRP A 393 -8.14 6.68 -11.34
N ILE A 394 -8.16 6.76 -12.68
CA ILE A 394 -8.34 7.99 -13.45
C ILE A 394 -9.39 7.76 -14.54
N ASN A 395 -10.56 8.33 -14.34
CA ASN A 395 -11.64 8.48 -15.29
C ASN A 395 -12.26 9.87 -15.12
N SER A 396 -13.27 10.23 -15.92
CA SER A 396 -13.92 11.56 -15.87
C SER A 396 -14.45 11.93 -14.47
N THR A 397 -14.94 10.95 -13.72
CA THR A 397 -15.46 11.17 -12.36
C THR A 397 -14.33 11.25 -11.34
N THR A 398 -13.43 10.27 -11.31
CA THR A 398 -12.39 10.21 -10.29
C THR A 398 -11.37 11.32 -10.45
N LEU A 399 -11.06 11.77 -11.66
CA LEU A 399 -10.13 12.89 -11.89
C LEU A 399 -10.66 14.18 -11.27
N ALA A 400 -11.96 14.46 -11.41
CA ALA A 400 -12.60 15.62 -10.77
C ALA A 400 -12.55 15.53 -9.23
N LEU A 401 -12.78 14.32 -8.66
CA LEU A 401 -12.74 14.08 -7.22
C LEU A 401 -11.30 14.19 -6.66
N ARG A 402 -10.30 13.77 -7.41
CA ARG A 402 -8.87 13.94 -7.06
C ARG A 402 -8.51 15.42 -6.98
N GLY A 403 -8.93 16.23 -7.95
CA GLY A 403 -8.77 17.69 -7.92
C GLY A 403 -9.51 18.33 -6.76
N SER A 404 -10.77 17.93 -6.49
CA SER A 404 -11.55 18.45 -5.37
C SER A 404 -10.88 18.22 -4.01
N PHE A 405 -10.21 17.08 -3.80
CA PHE A 405 -9.46 16.83 -2.58
C PHE A 405 -8.35 17.87 -2.37
N THR A 406 -7.51 18.10 -3.37
CA THR A 406 -6.40 19.06 -3.27
C THR A 406 -6.89 20.51 -3.17
N ASP A 407 -8.01 20.86 -3.84
CA ASP A 407 -8.64 22.17 -3.73
C ASP A 407 -9.14 22.46 -2.30
N GLN A 408 -9.74 21.45 -1.64
CA GLN A 408 -10.19 21.61 -0.25
C GLN A 408 -9.01 21.85 0.71
N LEU A 409 -7.87 21.21 0.47
CA LEU A 409 -6.66 21.41 1.27
C LEU A 409 -6.05 22.81 1.06
N THR A 410 -5.94 23.27 -0.18
CA THR A 410 -5.41 24.63 -0.49
C THR A 410 -6.34 25.73 0.00
N ALA A 411 -7.65 25.52 -0.08
CA ALA A 411 -8.64 26.47 0.43
C ALA A 411 -8.76 26.47 1.97
N GLY A 412 -8.20 25.47 2.66
CA GLY A 412 -8.31 25.33 4.12
C GLY A 412 -9.75 25.17 4.60
N THR A 413 -10.59 24.50 3.80
CA THR A 413 -12.02 24.30 4.12
C THR A 413 -12.29 23.08 4.99
N VAL A 414 -11.32 22.17 5.08
CA VAL A 414 -11.42 20.96 5.90
C VAL A 414 -11.14 21.28 7.36
N LYS A 415 -12.02 20.82 8.25
CA LYS A 415 -11.87 20.99 9.70
C LYS A 415 -11.77 19.63 10.38
N PHE A 416 -10.95 19.53 11.42
CA PHE A 416 -10.89 18.39 12.32
C PHE A 416 -10.70 18.86 13.77
N GLY A 417 -11.66 18.56 14.61
CA GLY A 417 -11.76 19.18 15.93
C GLY A 417 -11.93 20.70 15.80
N THR A 418 -11.08 21.44 16.51
CA THR A 418 -10.99 22.90 16.43
C THR A 418 -10.02 23.39 15.36
N GLU A 419 -9.23 22.48 14.78
CA GLU A 419 -8.19 22.79 13.82
C GLU A 419 -8.74 22.85 12.40
N LYS A 420 -8.07 23.62 11.53
CA LYS A 420 -8.27 23.60 10.09
C LYS A 420 -7.13 22.83 9.43
N LEU A 421 -7.49 21.94 8.54
CA LEU A 421 -6.54 21.32 7.64
C LEU A 421 -6.32 22.25 6.45
N ALA A 422 -5.18 22.90 6.42
CA ALA A 422 -4.78 23.79 5.33
C ALA A 422 -3.31 23.57 5.01
N LEU A 423 -2.96 23.72 3.74
CA LEU A 423 -1.58 23.74 3.31
C LEU A 423 -0.99 25.12 3.65
N ASP A 424 0.30 25.15 3.97
CA ASP A 424 1.04 26.41 4.13
C ASP A 424 2.01 26.60 2.95
N PRO A 425 1.56 27.25 1.86
CA PRO A 425 2.37 27.48 0.68
C PRO A 425 3.53 28.46 0.94
N VAL A 426 3.36 29.39 1.89
CA VAL A 426 4.40 30.34 2.25
C VAL A 426 5.54 29.66 2.99
N ALA A 427 5.23 28.78 3.95
CA ALA A 427 6.24 27.96 4.62
C ALA A 427 6.98 27.07 3.62
N MET A 428 6.28 26.52 2.62
CA MET A 428 6.89 25.72 1.57
C MET A 428 7.80 26.59 0.67
N ALA A 429 7.35 27.78 0.25
CA ALA A 429 8.16 28.69 -0.55
C ALA A 429 9.46 29.08 0.17
N LYS A 430 9.40 29.33 1.48
CA LYS A 430 10.58 29.63 2.31
C LYS A 430 11.61 28.51 2.38
N GLN A 431 11.28 27.27 1.98
CA GLN A 431 12.23 26.15 1.93
C GLN A 431 13.01 26.08 0.60
N THR A 432 12.66 26.92 -0.39
CA THR A 432 13.41 27.05 -1.63
C THR A 432 14.65 27.94 -1.44
N THR A 433 15.63 27.82 -2.33
CA THR A 433 16.91 28.54 -2.24
C THR A 433 16.72 30.05 -2.37
N ASP A 434 15.76 30.47 -3.17
CA ASP A 434 15.42 31.88 -3.40
C ASP A 434 13.94 32.03 -3.74
N PRO A 435 13.07 32.18 -2.74
CA PRO A 435 11.63 32.31 -2.97
C PRO A 435 11.21 33.62 -3.66
N SER A 436 12.11 34.61 -3.74
CA SER A 436 11.85 35.86 -4.45
C SER A 436 12.05 35.75 -5.96
N ASP A 437 12.77 34.73 -6.42
CA ASP A 437 12.96 34.43 -7.84
C ASP A 437 11.87 33.44 -8.30
N PRO A 438 10.90 33.82 -9.12
CA PRO A 438 9.79 32.95 -9.52
C PRO A 438 10.25 31.75 -10.34
N VAL A 439 11.37 31.87 -11.07
CA VAL A 439 11.93 30.77 -11.85
C VAL A 439 12.52 29.69 -10.94
N LYS A 440 13.29 30.08 -9.93
CA LYS A 440 13.86 29.16 -8.94
C LYS A 440 12.74 28.51 -8.11
N LEU A 441 11.78 29.30 -7.65
CA LEU A 441 10.64 28.83 -6.87
C LEU A 441 9.89 27.70 -7.61
N ILE A 442 9.48 27.94 -8.86
CA ILE A 442 8.71 26.98 -9.64
C ILE A 442 9.56 25.75 -10.02
N ASN A 443 10.84 25.94 -10.38
CA ASN A 443 11.71 24.82 -10.72
C ASN A 443 11.97 23.90 -9.52
N GLU A 444 12.22 24.46 -8.33
CA GLU A 444 12.43 23.65 -7.12
C GLU A 444 11.14 22.96 -6.68
N TRP A 445 10.00 23.64 -6.77
CA TRP A 445 8.72 23.01 -6.50
C TRP A 445 8.45 21.87 -7.48
N ALA A 446 8.62 22.10 -8.78
CA ALA A 446 8.43 21.07 -9.80
C ALA A 446 9.30 19.82 -9.55
N ALA A 447 10.57 20.00 -9.21
CA ALA A 447 11.49 18.91 -8.90
C ALA A 447 11.05 18.06 -7.68
N LEU A 448 10.36 18.67 -6.71
CA LEU A 448 9.86 17.98 -5.52
C LEU A 448 8.48 17.36 -5.74
N PHE A 449 7.57 18.03 -6.48
CA PHE A 449 6.18 17.61 -6.68
C PHE A 449 6.03 16.47 -7.68
N PHE A 450 6.74 16.54 -8.83
CA PHE A 450 6.45 15.68 -9.96
C PHE A 450 7.41 14.49 -10.05
N ALA A 451 6.90 13.38 -10.56
CA ALA A 451 7.72 12.22 -10.86
C ALA A 451 8.50 12.40 -12.18
N THR A 452 7.92 13.15 -13.11
CA THR A 452 8.49 13.51 -14.42
C THR A 452 8.83 14.99 -14.48
N ASP A 453 9.76 15.37 -15.34
CA ASP A 453 10.11 16.77 -15.49
C ASP A 453 9.03 17.52 -16.30
N LEU A 454 8.66 18.72 -15.85
CA LEU A 454 7.81 19.60 -16.64
C LEU A 454 8.56 20.12 -17.87
N THR A 455 7.84 20.33 -18.96
CA THR A 455 8.37 21.05 -20.12
C THR A 455 8.64 22.51 -19.78
N GLN A 456 9.48 23.18 -20.57
CA GLN A 456 9.72 24.62 -20.36
C GLN A 456 8.42 25.43 -20.49
N SER A 457 7.56 25.10 -21.46
CA SER A 457 6.27 25.78 -21.63
C SER A 457 5.36 25.65 -20.43
N GLN A 458 5.33 24.48 -19.77
CA GLN A 458 4.55 24.30 -18.54
C GLN A 458 5.10 25.13 -17.39
N ARG A 459 6.42 25.22 -17.25
CA ARG A 459 7.06 26.05 -16.22
C ARG A 459 6.80 27.52 -16.46
N ASP A 460 6.98 27.98 -17.69
CA ASP A 460 6.70 29.39 -18.05
C ASP A 460 5.24 29.73 -17.81
N PHE A 461 4.30 28.85 -18.18
CA PHE A 461 2.88 29.05 -17.89
C PHE A 461 2.60 29.15 -16.38
N LEU A 462 3.19 28.28 -15.55
CA LEU A 462 3.03 28.36 -14.10
C LEU A 462 3.60 29.65 -13.51
N ILE A 463 4.67 30.18 -14.10
CA ILE A 463 5.26 31.44 -13.67
C ILE A 463 4.42 32.63 -14.19
N ASP A 464 4.30 32.75 -15.51
CA ASP A 464 3.85 33.95 -16.16
C ASP A 464 2.32 34.13 -16.08
N GLU A 465 1.55 33.06 -16.19
CA GLU A 465 0.10 33.12 -16.20
C GLU A 465 -0.53 32.83 -14.81
N VAL A 466 0.10 31.94 -14.02
CA VAL A 466 -0.52 31.45 -12.77
C VAL A 466 0.02 32.20 -11.55
N LEU A 467 1.35 32.27 -11.37
CA LEU A 467 1.94 32.90 -10.20
C LEU A 467 1.86 34.43 -10.25
N ILE A 468 2.13 35.03 -11.43
CA ILE A 468 2.23 36.48 -11.58
C ILE A 468 1.09 37.13 -12.38
N ASP A 469 0.14 36.34 -12.89
CA ASP A 469 -1.09 36.79 -13.56
C ASP A 469 -0.79 37.74 -14.76
N GLY A 470 0.13 37.33 -15.64
CA GLY A 470 0.55 38.08 -16.83
C GLY A 470 1.42 39.33 -16.58
N LEU A 471 1.80 39.58 -15.33
CA LEU A 471 2.68 40.71 -14.98
C LEU A 471 4.15 40.36 -15.29
N PRO A 472 5.05 41.37 -15.38
CA PRO A 472 6.49 41.12 -15.48
C PRO A 472 7.04 40.33 -14.30
N ARG A 473 7.96 39.39 -14.53
CA ARG A 473 8.51 38.47 -13.50
C ARG A 473 9.12 39.19 -12.28
N TYR A 474 9.62 40.40 -12.42
CA TYR A 474 10.15 41.18 -11.31
C TYR A 474 9.08 41.61 -10.28
N GLU A 475 7.80 41.64 -10.67
CA GLU A 475 6.70 42.00 -9.76
C GLU A 475 6.57 40.97 -8.62
N TRP A 476 6.80 39.69 -8.89
CA TRP A 476 6.85 38.68 -7.83
C TRP A 476 7.96 38.98 -6.81
N ASN A 477 9.13 39.41 -7.29
CA ASN A 477 10.24 39.76 -6.40
C ASN A 477 9.87 40.94 -5.48
N LEU A 478 9.24 41.98 -6.02
CA LEU A 478 8.77 43.12 -5.24
C LEU A 478 7.70 42.74 -4.22
N GLU A 479 6.77 41.89 -4.62
CA GLU A 479 5.70 41.39 -3.74
C GLU A 479 6.24 40.55 -2.60
N TRP A 480 7.16 39.63 -2.92
CA TRP A 480 7.85 38.81 -1.92
C TRP A 480 8.68 39.65 -0.94
N GLN A 481 9.42 40.65 -1.43
CA GLN A 481 10.16 41.60 -0.59
C GLN A 481 9.22 42.41 0.29
N THR A 482 8.09 42.89 -0.25
CA THR A 482 7.06 43.60 0.50
C THR A 482 6.51 42.76 1.64
N TYR A 483 6.25 41.47 1.39
CA TYR A 483 5.84 40.53 2.44
C TYR A 483 6.96 40.33 3.48
N THR A 484 8.20 40.08 3.06
CA THR A 484 9.31 39.77 3.98
C THR A 484 9.74 40.99 4.80
N SER A 485 9.47 42.23 4.35
CA SER A 485 9.71 43.46 5.11
C SER A 485 8.81 43.62 6.35
N ASP A 486 7.64 42.95 6.35
CA ASP A 486 6.68 42.95 7.46
C ASP A 486 5.81 41.65 7.40
N PRO A 487 6.36 40.51 7.82
CA PRO A 487 5.68 39.20 7.69
C PRO A 487 4.44 39.04 8.60
N THR A 488 4.26 39.95 9.57
CA THR A 488 3.13 39.93 10.49
C THR A 488 1.91 40.64 9.91
N ASN A 489 2.09 41.43 8.86
CA ASN A 489 1.02 42.12 8.17
C ASN A 489 0.12 41.16 7.39
N LYS A 490 -1.12 41.01 7.84
CA LYS A 490 -2.09 40.09 7.28
C LYS A 490 -2.37 40.29 5.79
N ASN A 491 -2.40 41.56 5.33
CA ASN A 491 -2.68 41.87 3.93
C ASN A 491 -1.50 41.45 3.02
N LYS A 492 -0.26 41.71 3.44
CA LYS A 492 0.93 41.30 2.71
C LYS A 492 1.07 39.78 2.67
N LEU A 493 0.83 39.11 3.81
CA LEU A 493 0.80 37.63 3.87
C LEU A 493 -0.30 37.05 2.97
N MET A 494 -1.49 37.64 2.98
CA MET A 494 -2.62 37.18 2.16
C MET A 494 -2.31 37.30 0.67
N ALA A 495 -1.68 38.39 0.22
CA ALA A 495 -1.33 38.61 -1.19
C ALA A 495 -0.44 37.49 -1.72
N VAL A 496 0.70 37.22 -1.07
CA VAL A 496 1.60 36.13 -1.49
C VAL A 496 0.96 34.75 -1.32
N SER A 497 0.18 34.52 -0.25
CA SER A 497 -0.48 33.26 0.00
C SER A 497 -1.52 32.90 -1.08
N MET A 498 -2.29 33.86 -1.56
CA MET A 498 -3.29 33.63 -2.61
C MET A 498 -2.63 33.17 -3.91
N LYS A 499 -1.58 33.86 -4.36
CA LYS A 499 -0.85 33.50 -5.58
C LYS A 499 -0.20 32.14 -5.48
N LEU A 500 0.46 31.83 -4.35
CA LEU A 500 1.07 30.54 -4.09
C LEU A 500 0.02 29.41 -4.01
N ASN A 501 -1.14 29.66 -3.38
CA ASN A 501 -2.24 28.69 -3.35
C ASN A 501 -2.79 28.41 -4.75
N THR A 502 -3.00 29.44 -5.57
CA THR A 502 -3.43 29.27 -6.96
C THR A 502 -2.42 28.44 -7.74
N THR A 503 -1.13 28.73 -7.57
CA THR A 503 -0.05 27.96 -8.21
C THR A 503 -0.08 26.49 -7.77
N LEU A 504 -0.23 26.19 -6.48
CA LEU A 504 -0.37 24.82 -5.99
C LEU A 504 -1.60 24.11 -6.56
N GLN A 505 -2.74 24.78 -6.64
CA GLN A 505 -3.96 24.20 -7.24
C GLN A 505 -3.73 23.79 -8.70
N TYR A 506 -3.08 24.64 -9.50
CA TYR A 506 -2.70 24.29 -10.86
C TYR A 506 -1.75 23.10 -10.90
N MET A 507 -0.70 23.11 -10.09
CA MET A 507 0.28 22.01 -10.01
C MET A 507 -0.38 20.68 -9.64
N PHE A 508 -1.32 20.66 -8.69
CA PHE A 508 -2.04 19.47 -8.29
C PHE A 508 -2.96 18.90 -9.38
N ARG A 509 -3.42 19.77 -10.30
CA ARG A 509 -4.30 19.37 -11.41
C ARG A 509 -3.54 18.89 -12.64
N LEU A 510 -2.22 19.10 -12.72
CA LEU A 510 -1.40 18.59 -13.80
C LEU A 510 -1.42 17.06 -13.82
N ALA A 511 -1.37 16.47 -15.03
CA ALA A 511 -1.31 15.04 -15.21
C ALA A 511 -0.09 14.41 -14.49
N GLU A 512 1.03 15.12 -14.50
CA GLU A 512 2.29 14.73 -13.87
C GLU A 512 2.15 14.56 -12.35
N TYR A 513 1.22 15.29 -11.70
CA TYR A 513 0.96 15.10 -10.26
C TYR A 513 0.22 13.79 -9.97
N GLN A 514 -0.49 13.25 -10.95
CA GLN A 514 -1.22 11.99 -10.79
C GLN A 514 -0.29 10.77 -10.83
N LEU A 515 0.98 10.95 -11.19
CA LEU A 515 1.96 9.89 -11.45
C LEU A 515 2.95 9.73 -10.28
N CYS A 516 3.54 8.52 -10.17
CA CYS A 516 4.61 8.22 -9.21
C CYS A 516 5.72 7.34 -9.80
#